data_20b2f34649cae5b6f9a0ddbff111ebe6
#
_entry.id   20b2f34649cae5b6f9a0ddbff111ebe6
#
_cell.length_a   1.000
_cell.length_b   1.000
_cell.length_c   1.000
_cell.angle_alpha   90.00
_cell.angle_beta   90.00
_cell.angle_gamma   90.00
#
_symmetry.space_group_name_H-M   'P 1'
#
loop_
_entity.id
_entity.type
_entity.pdbx_description
1 polymer ?
#
loop_
_entity_poly.entity_id
_entity_poly.type
_entity_poly.pdbx_seq_one_letter_code
_entity_poly.pdbx_strand_id
1 'polypeptide(L)'
;MITQEQFQQLAAEGHSAHPYNFVPVVREVLSDLDTPLSVYLKLADGPYTYLFESVEGGERFGRYSIIGLPARRIYSFRGHTLEVSELGEVVERREVADPLAEVEVLRKQYSVPQLDGLPGFTGGLVGWFGFECIQYIEPHLGAGEKPDELGTPDILLMLSEELAVFDNLKGRLYLIVHANPAQPQAWARANRRLDELAHRLRQGGAGYPQSQVSDAIDEQDFQSSFTREEYHAVVRKAQEYVRAGDIFQVVPSQRLRVPFRARPIDVYRALRALNPSPYMYFIDVGGTQVVGSSPEILARLRDGIVTVRPIAGTRPRGATPELDKALEVELLADPKERAEHVMLIDLGRNDVGRVAEPGTVKVGEQFVIERYSHVMHIVSEVTGTLKAGLSYSDVMRATFPAGTVSGAPKIRALEIIRELEPVKRNVYSGAVGYIGWNGDADTAIAIRTAVIQDGYLYVQAGGGVVYDSDPDAEWQETMNKGRALFRAVAQAAKGL
;
A
#
# COMPACT_ATOMS: atom_id res chain seq x y z
N MET A 1 0.66 4.22 -29.47
CA MET A 1 1.17 2.82 -29.62
C MET A 1 2.37 2.85 -30.53
N ILE A 2 3.45 2.17 -30.18
CA ILE A 2 4.66 2.13 -31.01
C ILE A 2 4.49 1.13 -32.16
N THR A 3 5.14 1.42 -33.30
CA THR A 3 5.24 0.49 -34.46
C THR A 3 6.41 -0.47 -34.27
N GLN A 4 6.51 -1.49 -35.13
CA GLN A 4 7.66 -2.39 -35.13
C GLN A 4 8.98 -1.64 -35.41
N GLU A 5 8.95 -0.65 -36.32
CA GLU A 5 10.11 0.18 -36.62
C GLU A 5 10.54 1.01 -35.40
N GLN A 6 9.60 1.63 -34.72
CA GLN A 6 9.86 2.37 -33.45
C GLN A 6 10.40 1.43 -32.37
N PHE A 7 9.87 0.21 -32.25
CA PHE A 7 10.41 -0.78 -31.32
C PHE A 7 11.86 -1.12 -31.62
N GLN A 8 12.20 -1.33 -32.89
CA GLN A 8 13.56 -1.61 -33.33
C GLN A 8 14.48 -0.41 -33.10
N GLN A 9 13.99 0.80 -33.37
CA GLN A 9 14.71 2.02 -33.12
C GLN A 9 15.01 2.19 -31.60
N LEU A 10 14.02 2.05 -30.72
CA LEU A 10 14.21 2.07 -29.27
C LEU A 10 15.18 0.99 -28.79
N ALA A 11 15.13 -0.19 -29.38
CA ALA A 11 16.07 -1.27 -29.09
C ALA A 11 17.51 -0.91 -29.45
N ALA A 12 17.72 -0.06 -30.47
CA ALA A 12 19.02 0.39 -30.92
C ALA A 12 19.52 1.68 -30.25
N GLU A 13 18.58 2.56 -29.83
CA GLU A 13 18.87 3.90 -29.31
C GLU A 13 19.23 3.96 -27.84
N GLY A 14 19.06 2.89 -27.09
CA GLY A 14 19.39 2.90 -25.66
C GLY A 14 20.69 3.62 -25.43
N HIS A 15 20.77 4.51 -24.43
CA HIS A 15 21.95 5.31 -24.08
C HIS A 15 23.21 4.50 -24.28
N SER A 16 24.20 5.04 -24.95
CA SER A 16 25.39 4.35 -25.48
C SER A 16 26.14 3.43 -24.52
N ALA A 17 25.82 3.46 -23.23
CA ALA A 17 26.31 2.57 -22.19
C ALA A 17 25.29 1.51 -21.74
N HIS A 18 23.96 1.77 -21.88
CA HIS A 18 22.90 0.87 -21.41
C HIS A 18 21.71 0.93 -22.38
N PRO A 19 21.65 0.07 -23.39
CA PRO A 19 20.49 -0.04 -24.28
C PRO A 19 19.23 -0.41 -23.49
N TYR A 20 18.05 0.03 -23.96
CA TYR A 20 16.80 -0.39 -23.39
C TYR A 20 16.67 -1.91 -23.45
N ASN A 21 16.57 -2.55 -22.31
CA ASN A 21 16.42 -4.00 -22.20
C ASN A 21 14.96 -4.42 -21.96
N PHE A 22 14.06 -3.45 -21.77
CA PHE A 22 12.65 -3.66 -21.52
C PHE A 22 11.84 -2.58 -22.25
N VAL A 23 11.20 -2.93 -23.36
CA VAL A 23 10.42 -1.99 -24.15
C VAL A 23 8.93 -2.31 -24.02
N PRO A 24 8.10 -1.36 -23.56
CA PRO A 24 6.66 -1.59 -23.42
C PRO A 24 5.99 -1.64 -24.81
N VAL A 25 5.31 -2.75 -25.09
CA VAL A 25 4.40 -2.90 -26.21
C VAL A 25 2.98 -2.76 -25.67
N VAL A 26 2.23 -1.82 -26.21
CA VAL A 26 0.96 -1.41 -25.63
C VAL A 26 -0.19 -1.56 -26.60
N ARG A 27 -1.31 -2.06 -26.12
CA ARG A 27 -2.58 -2.10 -26.84
C ARG A 27 -3.66 -1.37 -26.04
N GLU A 28 -4.26 -0.38 -26.66
CA GLU A 28 -5.44 0.28 -26.12
C GLU A 28 -6.70 -0.50 -26.53
N VAL A 29 -7.57 -0.77 -25.57
CA VAL A 29 -8.84 -1.48 -25.77
C VAL A 29 -9.94 -0.63 -25.19
N LEU A 30 -11.07 -0.54 -25.88
CA LEU A 30 -12.27 0.04 -25.31
C LEU A 30 -12.81 -0.90 -24.22
N SER A 31 -13.11 -0.36 -23.04
CA SER A 31 -13.52 -1.15 -21.88
C SER A 31 -14.74 -0.51 -21.22
N ASP A 32 -15.76 -0.20 -22.01
CA ASP A 32 -17.02 0.39 -21.59
C ASP A 32 -17.97 -0.59 -20.87
N LEU A 33 -17.74 -1.88 -21.04
CA LEU A 33 -18.53 -2.96 -20.42
C LEU A 33 -17.81 -3.64 -19.25
N ASP A 34 -16.60 -3.22 -18.95
CA ASP A 34 -15.78 -3.83 -17.90
C ASP A 34 -15.52 -2.85 -16.75
N THR A 35 -15.31 -3.43 -15.57
CA THR A 35 -14.79 -2.74 -14.39
C THR A 35 -13.35 -3.20 -14.12
N PRO A 36 -12.53 -2.45 -13.39
CA PRO A 36 -11.19 -2.92 -13.00
C PRO A 36 -11.22 -4.31 -12.36
N LEU A 37 -12.21 -4.57 -11.51
CA LEU A 37 -12.38 -5.88 -10.88
C LEU A 37 -12.74 -6.98 -11.90
N SER A 38 -13.63 -6.72 -12.88
CA SER A 38 -13.94 -7.71 -13.92
C SER A 38 -12.75 -8.01 -14.79
N VAL A 39 -11.93 -6.99 -15.11
CA VAL A 39 -10.67 -7.17 -15.83
C VAL A 39 -9.67 -8.01 -15.03
N TYR A 40 -9.52 -7.71 -13.73
CA TYR A 40 -8.69 -8.53 -12.84
C TYR A 40 -9.10 -10.00 -12.88
N LEU A 41 -10.39 -10.29 -12.72
CA LEU A 41 -10.90 -11.66 -12.70
C LEU A 41 -10.79 -12.39 -14.04
N LYS A 42 -10.74 -11.65 -15.15
CA LYS A 42 -10.55 -12.23 -16.49
C LYS A 42 -9.08 -12.47 -16.82
N LEU A 43 -8.17 -11.61 -16.35
CA LEU A 43 -6.78 -11.61 -16.80
C LEU A 43 -5.77 -12.09 -15.75
N ALA A 44 -5.98 -11.78 -14.49
CA ALA A 44 -5.10 -12.12 -13.37
C ALA A 44 -5.43 -13.53 -12.87
N ASP A 45 -5.02 -14.53 -13.64
CA ASP A 45 -5.28 -15.94 -13.37
C ASP A 45 -4.04 -16.57 -12.74
N GLY A 46 -4.11 -16.82 -11.43
CA GLY A 46 -3.04 -17.42 -10.66
C GLY A 46 -2.44 -16.49 -9.60
N PRO A 47 -1.43 -16.96 -8.86
CA PRO A 47 -0.75 -16.20 -7.85
C PRO A 47 0.18 -15.12 -8.44
N TYR A 48 0.69 -14.28 -7.56
CA TYR A 48 1.58 -13.18 -7.87
C TYR A 48 0.93 -12.13 -8.76
N THR A 49 -0.30 -11.77 -8.40
CA THR A 49 -1.12 -10.77 -9.06
C THR A 49 -1.53 -9.68 -8.10
N TYR A 50 -1.97 -8.55 -8.62
CA TYR A 50 -2.48 -7.46 -7.79
C TYR A 50 -3.54 -6.64 -8.52
N LEU A 51 -4.40 -6.00 -7.73
CA LEU A 51 -5.35 -4.99 -8.16
C LEU A 51 -5.19 -3.77 -7.25
N PHE A 52 -4.85 -2.62 -7.83
CA PHE A 52 -4.79 -1.34 -7.15
C PHE A 52 -5.83 -0.41 -7.75
N GLU A 53 -6.72 0.11 -6.92
CA GLU A 53 -7.73 1.06 -7.32
C GLU A 53 -7.71 2.29 -6.40
N SER A 54 -8.07 3.43 -6.94
CA SER A 54 -8.47 4.57 -6.14
C SER A 54 -9.95 4.82 -6.36
N VAL A 55 -10.76 4.61 -5.36
CA VAL A 55 -12.23 4.62 -5.48
C VAL A 55 -12.83 5.94 -5.00
N GLU A 56 -12.10 6.69 -4.18
CA GLU A 56 -12.47 8.03 -3.70
C GLU A 56 -11.39 9.06 -4.05
N GLY A 57 -11.79 10.34 -4.16
CA GLY A 57 -10.84 11.44 -4.40
C GLY A 57 -10.92 12.09 -5.78
N GLY A 58 -11.90 11.72 -6.62
CA GLY A 58 -12.18 12.35 -7.90
C GLY A 58 -11.01 12.28 -8.90
N GLU A 59 -10.82 13.33 -9.71
CA GLU A 59 -9.79 13.39 -10.76
C GLU A 59 -8.35 13.33 -10.21
N ARG A 60 -8.13 13.70 -8.94
CA ARG A 60 -6.79 13.70 -8.32
C ARG A 60 -6.26 12.31 -8.00
N PHE A 61 -7.10 11.39 -7.57
CA PHE A 61 -6.69 10.06 -7.09
C PHE A 61 -7.32 8.91 -7.85
N GLY A 62 -8.54 9.05 -8.36
CA GLY A 62 -9.36 7.98 -8.92
C GLY A 62 -9.17 7.68 -10.41
N ARG A 63 -8.19 8.29 -11.09
CA ARG A 63 -8.09 8.19 -12.54
C ARG A 63 -7.70 6.82 -13.03
N TYR A 64 -6.72 6.18 -12.42
CA TYR A 64 -6.18 4.90 -12.89
C TYR A 64 -6.43 3.78 -11.90
N SER A 65 -6.82 2.62 -12.42
CA SER A 65 -6.77 1.35 -11.70
C SER A 65 -5.73 0.46 -12.39
N ILE A 66 -4.91 -0.22 -11.60
CA ILE A 66 -3.77 -0.98 -12.07
C ILE A 66 -3.97 -2.44 -11.73
N ILE A 67 -3.91 -3.30 -12.74
CA ILE A 67 -4.06 -4.75 -12.63
C ILE A 67 -2.74 -5.40 -13.05
N GLY A 68 -2.04 -6.02 -12.11
CA GLY A 68 -0.87 -6.84 -12.39
C GLY A 68 -1.26 -8.26 -12.78
N LEU A 69 -0.75 -8.72 -13.90
CA LEU A 69 -0.87 -10.10 -14.33
C LEU A 69 0.16 -10.97 -13.59
N PRO A 70 0.04 -12.31 -13.60
CA PRO A 70 0.95 -13.17 -12.87
C PRO A 70 2.43 -12.84 -13.10
N ALA A 71 3.08 -12.31 -12.09
CA ALA A 71 4.48 -11.95 -12.16
C ALA A 71 5.35 -13.21 -12.18
N ARG A 72 6.34 -13.24 -13.06
CA ARG A 72 7.24 -14.38 -13.21
C ARG A 72 8.39 -14.33 -12.21
N ARG A 73 8.83 -13.12 -11.84
CA ARG A 73 9.95 -12.90 -10.93
C ARG A 73 9.50 -12.15 -9.68
N ILE A 74 9.91 -12.68 -8.53
CA ILE A 74 9.58 -12.17 -7.21
C ILE A 74 10.87 -11.96 -6.45
N TYR A 75 10.97 -10.83 -5.77
CA TYR A 75 12.05 -10.49 -4.85
C TYR A 75 11.51 -10.48 -3.43
N SER A 76 12.06 -11.29 -2.56
CA SER A 76 11.69 -11.31 -1.14
C SER A 76 12.91 -11.12 -0.26
N PHE A 77 12.75 -10.33 0.80
CA PHE A 77 13.80 -10.09 1.77
C PHE A 77 13.31 -10.52 3.16
N ARG A 78 14.17 -11.25 3.86
CA ARG A 78 14.02 -11.62 5.26
C ARG A 78 15.32 -11.31 5.98
N GLY A 79 15.29 -10.31 6.87
CA GLY A 79 16.53 -9.72 7.35
C GLY A 79 17.40 -9.27 6.17
N HIS A 80 18.65 -9.67 6.15
CA HIS A 80 19.58 -9.33 5.07
C HIS A 80 19.64 -10.36 3.93
N THR A 81 18.81 -11.39 3.95
CA THR A 81 18.78 -12.39 2.89
C THR A 81 17.79 -11.99 1.80
N LEU A 82 18.29 -11.78 0.59
CA LEU A 82 17.49 -11.67 -0.63
C LEU A 82 17.29 -13.08 -1.23
N GLU A 83 16.05 -13.40 -1.52
CA GLU A 83 15.64 -14.55 -2.32
C GLU A 83 14.94 -14.09 -3.58
N VAL A 84 15.38 -14.56 -4.72
CA VAL A 84 14.75 -14.31 -6.03
C VAL A 84 14.10 -15.60 -6.50
N SER A 85 12.80 -15.54 -6.76
CA SER A 85 12.05 -16.67 -7.34
C SER A 85 11.63 -16.35 -8.77
N GLU A 86 11.73 -17.32 -9.65
CA GLU A 86 11.19 -17.28 -11.02
C GLU A 86 10.21 -18.43 -11.23
N LEU A 87 9.00 -18.11 -11.70
CA LEU A 87 7.94 -19.08 -11.97
C LEU A 87 7.66 -20.02 -10.78
N GLY A 88 7.84 -19.50 -9.55
CA GLY A 88 7.62 -20.24 -8.31
C GLY A 88 8.83 -21.03 -7.79
N GLU A 89 9.95 -21.06 -8.52
CA GLU A 89 11.19 -21.72 -8.09
C GLU A 89 12.22 -20.68 -7.63
N VAL A 90 12.92 -20.95 -6.54
CA VAL A 90 14.02 -20.09 -6.04
C VAL A 90 15.23 -20.26 -6.96
N VAL A 91 15.62 -19.19 -7.67
CA VAL A 91 16.73 -19.16 -8.61
C VAL A 91 17.99 -18.51 -8.05
N GLU A 92 17.83 -17.66 -7.01
CA GLU A 92 18.94 -16.98 -6.37
C GLU A 92 18.63 -16.77 -4.89
N ARG A 93 19.65 -17.00 -4.03
CA ARG A 93 19.62 -16.60 -2.62
C ARG A 93 20.98 -16.06 -2.23
N ARG A 94 20.99 -14.84 -1.68
CA ARG A 94 22.22 -14.18 -1.24
C ARG A 94 22.00 -13.19 -0.10
N GLU A 95 23.06 -12.95 0.64
CA GLU A 95 23.08 -11.86 1.62
C GLU A 95 23.31 -10.51 0.93
N VAL A 96 22.63 -9.49 1.43
CA VAL A 96 22.75 -8.10 0.99
C VAL A 96 23.07 -7.22 2.19
N ALA A 97 23.97 -6.26 1.99
CA ALA A 97 24.37 -5.36 3.07
C ALA A 97 23.22 -4.40 3.47
N ASP A 98 22.43 -3.99 2.49
CA ASP A 98 21.37 -3.01 2.65
C ASP A 98 20.16 -3.35 1.76
N PRO A 99 19.11 -3.99 2.33
CA PRO A 99 17.93 -4.40 1.60
C PRO A 99 17.19 -3.27 0.89
N LEU A 100 17.10 -2.07 1.50
CA LEU A 100 16.44 -0.92 0.86
C LEU A 100 17.24 -0.38 -0.33
N ALA A 101 18.58 -0.31 -0.21
CA ALA A 101 19.42 0.08 -1.34
C ALA A 101 19.36 -0.97 -2.47
N GLU A 102 19.29 -2.26 -2.10
CA GLU A 102 19.20 -3.36 -3.06
C GLU A 102 17.94 -3.28 -3.94
N VAL A 103 16.82 -2.81 -3.42
CA VAL A 103 15.59 -2.57 -4.21
C VAL A 103 15.88 -1.65 -5.40
N GLU A 104 16.65 -0.60 -5.19
CA GLU A 104 17.03 0.32 -6.28
C GLU A 104 18.01 -0.32 -7.27
N VAL A 105 18.94 -1.17 -6.78
CA VAL A 105 19.84 -1.95 -7.64
C VAL A 105 19.02 -2.90 -8.54
N LEU A 106 18.04 -3.60 -7.98
CA LEU A 106 17.16 -4.49 -8.73
C LEU A 106 16.34 -3.74 -9.77
N ARG A 107 15.75 -2.58 -9.40
CA ARG A 107 14.99 -1.75 -10.34
C ARG A 107 15.85 -1.27 -11.50
N LYS A 108 17.08 -0.80 -11.24
CA LYS A 108 18.01 -0.28 -12.25
C LYS A 108 18.52 -1.33 -13.24
N GLN A 109 18.28 -2.63 -12.99
CA GLN A 109 18.56 -3.68 -13.98
C GLN A 109 17.67 -3.55 -15.23
N TYR A 110 16.55 -2.83 -15.09
CA TYR A 110 15.56 -2.64 -16.15
C TYR A 110 15.65 -1.21 -16.69
N SER A 111 16.10 -1.09 -17.92
CA SER A 111 16.14 0.16 -18.68
C SER A 111 14.94 0.20 -19.61
N VAL A 112 14.00 1.11 -19.31
CA VAL A 112 12.70 1.20 -19.99
C VAL A 112 12.51 2.59 -20.58
N PRO A 113 12.16 2.73 -21.88
CA PRO A 113 11.88 4.04 -22.46
C PRO A 113 10.58 4.62 -21.91
N GLN A 114 10.56 5.92 -21.67
CA GLN A 114 9.32 6.65 -21.41
C GLN A 114 8.62 6.92 -22.75
N LEU A 115 7.34 6.60 -22.82
CA LEU A 115 6.52 6.81 -24.00
C LEU A 115 5.39 7.78 -23.67
N ASP A 116 5.26 8.82 -24.50
CA ASP A 116 4.23 9.82 -24.31
C ASP A 116 2.81 9.23 -24.44
N GLY A 117 1.89 9.78 -23.66
CA GLY A 117 0.47 9.42 -23.71
C GLY A 117 0.08 8.14 -22.98
N LEU A 118 1.02 7.47 -22.33
CA LEU A 118 0.77 6.32 -21.47
C LEU A 118 0.42 6.75 -20.03
N PRO A 119 -0.23 5.88 -19.24
CA PRO A 119 -0.39 6.08 -17.81
C PRO A 119 0.96 6.30 -17.11
N GLY A 120 0.97 7.04 -16.00
CA GLY A 120 2.19 7.31 -15.23
C GLY A 120 2.89 6.05 -14.70
N PHE A 121 2.16 4.96 -14.47
CA PHE A 121 2.72 3.67 -14.14
C PHE A 121 2.50 2.70 -15.31
N THR A 122 3.58 2.22 -15.88
CA THR A 122 3.58 1.24 -16.97
C THR A 122 4.25 -0.08 -16.60
N GLY A 123 4.63 -0.24 -15.33
CA GLY A 123 5.30 -1.41 -14.78
C GLY A 123 6.42 -1.00 -13.84
N GLY A 124 6.97 -1.97 -13.11
CA GLY A 124 7.96 -1.73 -12.07
C GLY A 124 7.98 -2.83 -11.02
N LEU A 125 8.36 -2.48 -9.83
CA LEU A 125 8.33 -3.33 -8.64
C LEU A 125 7.07 -3.03 -7.83
N VAL A 126 6.28 -4.06 -7.51
CA VAL A 126 4.96 -3.91 -6.86
C VAL A 126 4.85 -4.87 -5.69
N GLY A 127 4.42 -4.39 -4.53
CA GLY A 127 4.25 -5.23 -3.36
C GLY A 127 4.19 -4.46 -2.06
N TRP A 128 4.92 -4.93 -1.04
CA TRP A 128 4.93 -4.30 0.27
C TRP A 128 6.33 -4.22 0.89
N PHE A 129 6.46 -3.26 1.78
CA PHE A 129 7.53 -3.12 2.77
C PHE A 129 6.88 -3.28 4.14
N GLY A 130 7.16 -4.37 4.84
CA GLY A 130 6.62 -4.64 6.17
C GLY A 130 7.19 -3.71 7.23
N PHE A 131 6.53 -3.66 8.39
CA PHE A 131 6.95 -2.79 9.49
C PHE A 131 8.39 -3.07 9.94
N GLU A 132 8.83 -4.31 9.86
CA GLU A 132 10.18 -4.73 10.25
C GLU A 132 11.28 -4.14 9.36
N CYS A 133 10.95 -3.51 8.22
CA CYS A 133 11.91 -2.72 7.43
C CYS A 133 12.56 -1.58 8.24
N ILE A 134 11.95 -1.19 9.37
CA ILE A 134 12.58 -0.19 10.27
C ILE A 134 13.97 -0.63 10.75
N GLN A 135 14.24 -1.93 10.86
CA GLN A 135 15.56 -2.45 11.23
C GLN A 135 16.67 -2.08 10.22
N TYR A 136 16.31 -1.85 8.95
CA TYR A 136 17.25 -1.43 7.90
C TYR A 136 17.55 0.08 7.95
N ILE A 137 16.72 0.83 8.65
CA ILE A 137 16.82 2.28 8.84
C ILE A 137 17.47 2.59 10.19
N GLU A 138 16.97 1.94 11.24
CA GLU A 138 17.39 2.09 12.63
C GLU A 138 17.78 0.71 13.20
N PRO A 139 19.05 0.28 12.99
CA PRO A 139 19.47 -1.09 13.35
C PRO A 139 19.30 -1.45 14.83
N HIS A 140 19.33 -0.48 15.74
CA HIS A 140 19.10 -0.72 17.17
C HIS A 140 17.65 -1.13 17.49
N LEU A 141 16.70 -0.80 16.58
CA LEU A 141 15.33 -1.32 16.63
C LEU A 141 15.21 -2.72 16.04
N GLY A 142 16.31 -3.34 15.66
CA GLY A 142 16.40 -4.58 14.91
C GLY A 142 15.48 -5.69 15.36
N ALA A 143 15.37 -6.69 14.53
CA ALA A 143 14.54 -7.87 14.71
C ALA A 143 14.82 -8.53 16.07
N GLY A 144 14.10 -8.08 17.10
CA GLY A 144 14.07 -8.79 18.37
C GLY A 144 13.34 -10.12 18.22
N GLU A 145 13.55 -11.01 19.16
CA GLU A 145 12.96 -12.36 19.25
C GLU A 145 11.44 -12.33 19.50
N LYS A 146 10.68 -11.48 18.75
CA LYS A 146 9.22 -11.51 18.86
C LYS A 146 8.63 -12.63 18.03
N PRO A 147 7.57 -13.26 18.54
CA PRO A 147 6.79 -14.22 17.76
C PRO A 147 6.37 -13.63 16.41
N ASP A 148 6.62 -14.38 15.35
CA ASP A 148 6.24 -14.05 13.98
C ASP A 148 5.19 -15.05 13.50
N GLU A 149 3.92 -14.77 13.81
CA GLU A 149 2.81 -15.66 13.46
C GLU A 149 2.54 -15.70 11.96
N LEU A 150 2.82 -14.60 11.25
CA LEU A 150 2.54 -14.50 9.83
C LEU A 150 3.72 -14.98 8.98
N GLY A 151 4.94 -14.82 9.47
CA GLY A 151 6.13 -15.20 8.72
C GLY A 151 6.22 -14.57 7.33
N THR A 152 5.60 -13.42 7.11
CA THR A 152 5.69 -12.73 5.82
C THR A 152 7.09 -12.16 5.61
N PRO A 153 7.60 -12.04 4.37
CA PRO A 153 8.84 -11.33 4.12
C PRO A 153 8.77 -9.88 4.60
N ASP A 154 9.92 -9.34 5.06
CA ASP A 154 10.03 -7.92 5.41
C ASP A 154 9.78 -7.04 4.17
N ILE A 155 10.27 -7.47 3.00
CA ILE A 155 9.95 -6.86 1.72
C ILE A 155 9.56 -7.97 0.75
N LEU A 156 8.45 -7.78 0.03
CA LEU A 156 8.08 -8.61 -1.11
C LEU A 156 7.71 -7.73 -2.28
N LEU A 157 8.40 -7.92 -3.40
CA LEU A 157 8.20 -7.14 -4.62
C LEU A 157 8.08 -8.07 -5.83
N MET A 158 6.98 -7.93 -6.54
CA MET A 158 6.71 -8.58 -7.80
C MET A 158 7.26 -7.74 -8.95
N LEU A 159 7.92 -8.35 -9.91
CA LEU A 159 8.31 -7.71 -11.16
C LEU A 159 7.09 -7.60 -12.08
N SER A 160 6.51 -6.41 -12.18
CA SER A 160 5.32 -6.16 -12.99
C SER A 160 5.70 -5.85 -14.44
N GLU A 161 5.84 -6.89 -15.24
CA GLU A 161 6.19 -6.80 -16.65
C GLU A 161 4.98 -6.92 -17.60
N GLU A 162 3.90 -7.54 -17.14
CA GLU A 162 2.61 -7.64 -17.83
C GLU A 162 1.53 -7.04 -16.93
N LEU A 163 0.80 -6.04 -17.44
CA LEU A 163 -0.23 -5.38 -16.65
C LEU A 163 -1.34 -4.80 -17.54
N ALA A 164 -2.47 -4.53 -16.91
CA ALA A 164 -3.57 -3.78 -17.51
C ALA A 164 -3.82 -2.52 -16.69
N VAL A 165 -3.88 -1.35 -17.33
CA VAL A 165 -4.17 -0.08 -16.67
C VAL A 165 -5.48 0.48 -17.19
N PHE A 166 -6.44 0.62 -16.30
CA PHE A 166 -7.76 1.15 -16.59
C PHE A 166 -7.75 2.67 -16.37
N ASP A 167 -8.01 3.47 -17.41
CA ASP A 167 -8.25 4.91 -17.29
C ASP A 167 -9.74 5.13 -17.04
N ASN A 168 -10.13 5.27 -15.78
CA ASN A 168 -11.51 5.45 -15.34
C ASN A 168 -12.17 6.70 -15.94
N LEU A 169 -11.37 7.75 -16.23
CA LEU A 169 -11.88 8.99 -16.80
C LEU A 169 -12.20 8.85 -18.29
N LYS A 170 -11.37 8.09 -19.03
CA LYS A 170 -11.52 7.92 -20.47
C LYS A 170 -12.29 6.66 -20.87
N GLY A 171 -12.58 5.75 -19.92
CA GLY A 171 -13.18 4.45 -20.23
C GLY A 171 -12.31 3.57 -21.13
N ARG A 172 -10.99 3.65 -20.96
CA ARG A 172 -10.01 2.93 -21.78
C ARG A 172 -9.16 2.01 -20.94
N LEU A 173 -8.77 0.90 -21.54
CA LEU A 173 -7.88 -0.07 -20.94
C LEU A 173 -6.60 -0.16 -21.76
N TYR A 174 -5.45 0.00 -21.12
CA TYR A 174 -4.14 -0.21 -21.70
C TYR A 174 -3.62 -1.57 -21.27
N LEU A 175 -3.46 -2.49 -22.24
CA LEU A 175 -2.74 -3.74 -22.03
C LEU A 175 -1.26 -3.48 -22.35
N ILE A 176 -0.38 -3.77 -21.41
CA ILE A 176 1.05 -3.48 -21.49
C ILE A 176 1.83 -4.77 -21.29
N VAL A 177 2.70 -5.08 -22.22
CA VAL A 177 3.62 -6.22 -22.16
C VAL A 177 5.02 -5.70 -22.45
N HIS A 178 5.96 -5.92 -21.52
CA HIS A 178 7.35 -5.54 -21.74
C HIS A 178 8.09 -6.62 -22.51
N ALA A 179 8.76 -6.20 -23.56
CA ALA A 179 9.56 -7.08 -24.41
C ALA A 179 11.05 -6.79 -24.24
N ASN A 180 11.84 -7.82 -24.04
CA ASN A 180 13.30 -7.70 -24.08
C ASN A 180 13.79 -7.78 -25.54
N PRO A 181 14.31 -6.66 -26.11
CA PRO A 181 14.73 -6.63 -27.52
C PRO A 181 15.84 -7.61 -27.87
N ALA A 182 16.65 -8.04 -26.90
CA ALA A 182 17.71 -9.03 -27.12
C ALA A 182 17.17 -10.43 -27.37
N GLN A 183 15.89 -10.70 -27.06
CA GLN A 183 15.30 -12.00 -27.29
C GLN A 183 14.79 -12.15 -28.74
N PRO A 184 14.94 -13.34 -29.35
CA PRO A 184 14.43 -13.59 -30.70
C PRO A 184 12.93 -13.29 -30.80
N GLN A 185 12.52 -12.60 -31.85
CA GLN A 185 11.12 -12.28 -32.14
C GLN A 185 10.37 -11.55 -30.99
N ALA A 186 11.08 -10.75 -30.18
CA ALA A 186 10.52 -10.08 -29.01
C ALA A 186 9.23 -9.29 -29.33
N TRP A 187 9.22 -8.50 -30.40
CA TRP A 187 8.05 -7.77 -30.88
C TRP A 187 6.86 -8.69 -31.21
N ALA A 188 7.11 -9.74 -32.00
CA ALA A 188 6.06 -10.66 -32.42
C ALA A 188 5.47 -11.44 -31.22
N ARG A 189 6.33 -11.81 -30.26
CA ARG A 189 5.90 -12.49 -29.00
C ARG A 189 5.03 -11.58 -28.14
N ALA A 190 5.43 -10.33 -27.96
CA ALA A 190 4.66 -9.36 -27.20
C ALA A 190 3.29 -9.09 -27.84
N ASN A 191 3.23 -8.95 -29.16
CA ASN A 191 1.96 -8.76 -29.85
C ASN A 191 1.04 -9.99 -29.77
N ARG A 192 1.57 -11.22 -29.93
CA ARG A 192 0.77 -12.44 -29.69
C ARG A 192 0.20 -12.45 -28.26
N ARG A 193 1.01 -12.09 -27.28
CA ARG A 193 0.56 -12.02 -25.88
C ARG A 193 -0.56 -10.97 -25.70
N LEU A 194 -0.43 -9.81 -26.33
CA LEU A 194 -1.50 -8.80 -26.33
C LEU A 194 -2.77 -9.28 -27.04
N ASP A 195 -2.65 -10.09 -28.10
CA ASP A 195 -3.80 -10.71 -28.76
C ASP A 195 -4.52 -11.71 -27.83
N GLU A 196 -3.76 -12.54 -27.14
CA GLU A 196 -4.29 -13.46 -26.13
C GLU A 196 -5.05 -12.74 -25.01
N LEU A 197 -4.45 -11.68 -24.43
CA LEU A 197 -5.07 -10.89 -23.39
C LEU A 197 -6.35 -10.21 -23.88
N ALA A 198 -6.32 -9.58 -25.05
CA ALA A 198 -7.48 -8.96 -25.65
C ALA A 198 -8.59 -9.99 -26.01
N HIS A 199 -8.20 -11.21 -26.37
CA HIS A 199 -9.15 -12.30 -26.60
C HIS A 199 -9.83 -12.75 -25.29
N ARG A 200 -9.04 -12.96 -24.21
CA ARG A 200 -9.57 -13.30 -22.88
C ARG A 200 -10.55 -12.26 -22.36
N LEU A 201 -10.30 -10.98 -22.57
CA LEU A 201 -11.23 -9.91 -22.18
C LEU A 201 -12.58 -10.02 -22.88
N ARG A 202 -12.60 -10.39 -24.17
CA ARG A 202 -13.81 -10.54 -24.97
C ARG A 202 -14.58 -11.83 -24.69
N GLN A 203 -13.90 -12.87 -24.25
CA GLN A 203 -14.57 -14.08 -23.81
C GLN A 203 -15.35 -13.73 -22.54
N GLY A 204 -16.68 -13.87 -22.57
CA GLY A 204 -17.52 -13.71 -21.41
C GLY A 204 -16.95 -14.58 -20.30
N GLY A 205 -16.65 -13.99 -19.15
CA GLY A 205 -16.08 -14.70 -18.02
C GLY A 205 -16.89 -15.95 -17.72
N ALA A 206 -16.21 -17.07 -17.52
CA ALA A 206 -16.82 -18.22 -16.87
C ALA A 206 -17.55 -17.67 -15.64
N GLY A 207 -18.85 -17.96 -15.53
CA GLY A 207 -19.69 -17.35 -14.51
C GLY A 207 -18.96 -17.33 -13.17
N TYR A 208 -19.04 -16.22 -12.47
CA TYR A 208 -18.39 -16.06 -11.17
C TYR A 208 -18.56 -17.33 -10.36
N PRO A 209 -17.50 -18.01 -9.93
CA PRO A 209 -17.69 -19.13 -9.02
C PRO A 209 -18.41 -18.56 -7.82
N GLN A 210 -19.60 -19.06 -7.54
CA GLN A 210 -20.34 -18.64 -6.35
C GLN A 210 -19.44 -18.83 -5.15
N SER A 211 -19.38 -17.83 -4.28
CA SER A 211 -18.67 -17.95 -3.01
C SER A 211 -19.27 -19.17 -2.28
N GLN A 212 -18.39 -20.09 -1.87
CA GLN A 212 -18.85 -21.14 -0.96
C GLN A 212 -19.25 -20.44 0.34
N VAL A 213 -20.52 -20.55 0.71
CA VAL A 213 -20.99 -20.06 2.00
C VAL A 213 -20.20 -20.82 3.07
N SER A 214 -19.44 -20.11 3.87
CA SER A 214 -18.78 -20.62 5.06
C SER A 214 -19.61 -20.36 6.31
N ASP A 215 -19.14 -20.81 7.47
CA ASP A 215 -19.79 -20.48 8.74
C ASP A 215 -19.90 -18.97 8.90
N ALA A 216 -21.00 -18.51 9.50
CA ALA A 216 -21.21 -17.10 9.77
C ALA A 216 -20.10 -16.59 10.71
N ILE A 217 -19.51 -15.46 10.37
CA ILE A 217 -18.47 -14.80 11.17
C ILE A 217 -19.04 -13.48 11.68
N ASP A 218 -18.93 -13.25 12.99
CA ASP A 218 -19.31 -12.00 13.65
C ASP A 218 -18.10 -11.33 14.31
N GLU A 219 -18.24 -10.07 14.74
CA GLU A 219 -17.16 -9.30 15.39
C GLU A 219 -16.58 -10.02 16.63
N GLN A 220 -17.41 -10.73 17.38
CA GLN A 220 -16.99 -11.47 18.57
C GLN A 220 -16.13 -12.72 18.31
N ASP A 221 -16.10 -13.21 17.06
CA ASP A 221 -15.31 -14.39 16.69
C ASP A 221 -13.83 -14.04 16.48
N PHE A 222 -13.52 -12.74 16.35
CA PHE A 222 -12.16 -12.27 16.21
C PHE A 222 -11.40 -12.36 17.54
N GLN A 223 -10.35 -13.16 17.57
CA GLN A 223 -9.47 -13.33 18.71
C GLN A 223 -8.35 -12.30 18.69
N SER A 224 -8.25 -11.49 19.73
CA SER A 224 -7.16 -10.52 19.90
C SER A 224 -5.89 -11.17 20.40
N SER A 225 -4.73 -10.55 20.06
CA SER A 225 -3.42 -10.83 20.65
C SER A 225 -3.28 -10.38 22.11
N PHE A 226 -4.26 -9.64 22.61
CA PHE A 226 -4.37 -9.18 24.00
C PHE A 226 -5.73 -9.52 24.56
N THR A 227 -5.81 -9.75 25.86
CA THR A 227 -7.04 -9.54 26.59
C THR A 227 -7.29 -8.03 26.74
N ARG A 228 -8.53 -7.63 27.06
CA ARG A 228 -8.85 -6.21 27.29
C ARG A 228 -8.02 -5.62 28.44
N GLU A 229 -7.83 -6.38 29.51
CA GLU A 229 -7.03 -5.98 30.68
C GLU A 229 -5.55 -5.78 30.35
N GLU A 230 -4.97 -6.67 29.52
CA GLU A 230 -3.59 -6.54 29.03
C GLU A 230 -3.44 -5.30 28.16
N TYR A 231 -4.37 -5.03 27.24
CA TYR A 231 -4.31 -3.81 26.42
C TYR A 231 -4.47 -2.54 27.28
N HIS A 232 -5.32 -2.56 28.30
CA HIS A 232 -5.41 -1.46 29.28
C HIS A 232 -4.08 -1.24 30.01
N ALA A 233 -3.36 -2.31 30.35
CA ALA A 233 -2.04 -2.18 30.95
C ALA A 233 -1.03 -1.55 29.97
N VAL A 234 -1.08 -1.91 28.68
CA VAL A 234 -0.30 -1.28 27.60
C VAL A 234 -0.58 0.23 27.53
N VAL A 235 -1.86 0.63 27.52
CA VAL A 235 -2.23 2.05 27.49
C VAL A 235 -1.70 2.80 28.73
N ARG A 236 -1.87 2.25 29.94
CA ARG A 236 -1.35 2.86 31.17
C ARG A 236 0.18 2.98 31.14
N LYS A 237 0.87 1.95 30.63
CA LYS A 237 2.33 1.98 30.51
C LYS A 237 2.79 3.04 29.50
N ALA A 238 2.10 3.16 28.36
CA ALA A 238 2.34 4.23 27.40
C ALA A 238 2.15 5.63 28.02
N GLN A 239 1.12 5.81 28.83
CA GLN A 239 0.90 7.07 29.57
C GLN A 239 2.02 7.38 30.60
N GLU A 240 2.63 6.37 31.22
CA GLU A 240 3.80 6.57 32.07
C GLU A 240 4.97 7.17 31.28
N TYR A 241 5.23 6.70 30.06
CA TYR A 241 6.24 7.27 29.16
C TYR A 241 5.92 8.71 28.75
N VAL A 242 4.64 9.00 28.48
CA VAL A 242 4.21 10.39 28.21
C VAL A 242 4.45 11.30 29.44
N ARG A 243 4.08 10.83 30.64
CA ARG A 243 4.28 11.58 31.90
C ARG A 243 5.75 11.78 32.24
N ALA A 244 6.60 10.81 31.89
CA ALA A 244 8.06 10.92 32.06
C ALA A 244 8.71 11.88 31.06
N GLY A 245 7.99 12.31 30.01
CA GLY A 245 8.51 13.19 28.98
C GLY A 245 9.30 12.47 27.87
N ASP A 246 9.22 11.14 27.82
CA ASP A 246 9.88 10.34 26.80
C ASP A 246 9.26 10.57 25.41
N ILE A 247 7.94 10.70 25.36
CA ILE A 247 7.13 10.84 24.14
C ILE A 247 5.96 11.80 24.37
N PHE A 248 5.41 12.33 23.29
CA PHE A 248 4.11 13.03 23.27
C PHE A 248 2.97 12.07 22.96
N GLN A 249 3.21 11.11 22.06
CA GLN A 249 2.23 10.13 21.59
C GLN A 249 2.94 8.84 21.17
N VAL A 250 2.27 7.71 21.39
CA VAL A 250 2.65 6.40 20.83
C VAL A 250 1.40 5.67 20.37
N VAL A 251 1.54 4.87 19.30
CA VAL A 251 0.43 4.15 18.67
C VAL A 251 0.61 2.63 18.88
N PRO A 252 0.28 2.08 20.06
CA PRO A 252 0.23 0.63 20.25
C PRO A 252 -0.93 0.02 19.46
N SER A 253 -0.77 -1.24 19.05
CA SER A 253 -1.78 -1.93 18.25
C SER A 253 -2.06 -3.33 18.80
N GLN A 254 -3.23 -3.86 18.46
CA GLN A 254 -3.59 -5.24 18.67
C GLN A 254 -3.86 -5.95 17.34
N ARG A 255 -3.48 -7.22 17.26
CA ARG A 255 -3.81 -8.10 16.14
C ARG A 255 -5.02 -8.94 16.50
N LEU A 256 -5.98 -9.00 15.59
CA LEU A 256 -7.17 -9.81 15.70
C LEU A 256 -7.16 -10.85 14.57
N ARG A 257 -7.51 -12.09 14.88
CA ARG A 257 -7.59 -13.16 13.91
C ARG A 257 -8.91 -13.92 13.98
N VAL A 258 -9.31 -14.48 12.86
CA VAL A 258 -10.50 -15.34 12.75
C VAL A 258 -10.23 -16.46 11.74
N PRO A 259 -10.72 -17.70 11.95
CA PRO A 259 -10.70 -18.72 10.90
C PRO A 259 -11.47 -18.24 9.67
N PHE A 260 -10.87 -18.37 8.49
CA PHE A 260 -11.45 -17.85 7.25
C PHE A 260 -11.25 -18.83 6.11
N ARG A 261 -12.33 -19.18 5.40
CA ARG A 261 -12.32 -20.16 4.30
C ARG A 261 -12.97 -19.66 3.01
N ALA A 262 -13.60 -18.48 3.04
CA ALA A 262 -14.14 -17.89 1.82
C ALA A 262 -13.00 -17.35 0.94
N ARG A 263 -13.32 -16.97 -0.30
CA ARG A 263 -12.30 -16.47 -1.21
C ARG A 263 -11.79 -15.08 -0.77
N PRO A 264 -10.48 -14.87 -0.69
CA PRO A 264 -9.91 -13.58 -0.30
C PRO A 264 -10.39 -12.39 -1.16
N ILE A 265 -10.61 -12.60 -2.46
CA ILE A 265 -11.13 -11.55 -3.36
C ILE A 265 -12.55 -11.10 -2.98
N ASP A 266 -13.34 -11.94 -2.33
CA ASP A 266 -14.68 -11.55 -1.89
C ASP A 266 -14.62 -10.62 -0.67
N VAL A 267 -13.59 -10.73 0.18
CA VAL A 267 -13.30 -9.71 1.21
C VAL A 267 -12.98 -8.36 0.55
N TYR A 268 -12.15 -8.34 -0.49
CA TYR A 268 -11.87 -7.13 -1.25
C TYR A 268 -13.16 -6.51 -1.84
N ARG A 269 -14.02 -7.33 -2.44
CA ARG A 269 -15.29 -6.88 -3.04
C ARG A 269 -16.21 -6.25 -2.00
N ALA A 270 -16.37 -6.90 -0.85
CA ALA A 270 -17.17 -6.39 0.25
C ALA A 270 -16.56 -5.09 0.82
N LEU A 271 -15.25 -5.06 1.04
CA LEU A 271 -14.55 -3.91 1.59
C LEU A 271 -14.63 -2.70 0.64
N ARG A 272 -14.49 -2.92 -0.67
CA ARG A 272 -14.64 -1.88 -1.70
C ARG A 272 -16.02 -1.23 -1.69
N ALA A 273 -17.07 -1.99 -1.39
CA ALA A 273 -18.44 -1.47 -1.29
C ALA A 273 -18.71 -0.79 0.06
N LEU A 274 -18.17 -1.35 1.16
CA LEU A 274 -18.44 -0.87 2.52
C LEU A 274 -17.59 0.35 2.91
N ASN A 275 -16.34 0.39 2.46
CA ASN A 275 -15.36 1.40 2.87
C ASN A 275 -14.43 1.76 1.70
N PRO A 276 -14.94 2.38 0.63
CA PRO A 276 -14.10 2.86 -0.46
C PRO A 276 -13.06 3.85 0.06
N SER A 277 -11.87 3.86 -0.55
CA SER A 277 -10.71 4.60 -0.06
C SER A 277 -9.79 5.00 -1.22
N PRO A 278 -8.93 6.02 -1.07
CA PRO A 278 -7.96 6.40 -2.10
C PRO A 278 -6.99 5.28 -2.49
N TYR A 279 -6.68 4.37 -1.56
CA TYR A 279 -5.80 3.24 -1.79
C TYR A 279 -6.52 1.92 -1.47
N MET A 280 -7.24 1.41 -2.45
CA MET A 280 -7.80 0.06 -2.42
C MET A 280 -6.80 -0.90 -3.05
N TYR A 281 -6.50 -2.01 -2.38
CA TYR A 281 -5.59 -3.01 -2.93
C TYR A 281 -5.96 -4.44 -2.58
N PHE A 282 -5.70 -5.29 -3.53
CA PHE A 282 -5.68 -6.74 -3.39
C PHE A 282 -4.37 -7.25 -3.97
N ILE A 283 -3.59 -7.99 -3.18
CA ILE A 283 -2.34 -8.61 -3.61
C ILE A 283 -2.45 -10.10 -3.30
N ASP A 284 -2.24 -10.95 -4.29
CA ASP A 284 -2.20 -12.39 -4.15
C ASP A 284 -0.78 -12.90 -4.46
N VAL A 285 -0.12 -13.47 -3.46
CA VAL A 285 1.22 -14.07 -3.62
C VAL A 285 1.20 -15.59 -3.40
N GLY A 286 0.06 -16.21 -3.72
CA GLY A 286 -0.16 -17.65 -3.60
C GLY A 286 -0.65 -18.05 -2.20
N GLY A 287 0.24 -18.35 -1.28
CA GLY A 287 -0.14 -18.75 0.09
C GLY A 287 -0.66 -17.60 0.97
N THR A 288 -0.42 -16.36 0.58
CA THR A 288 -0.78 -15.16 1.34
C THR A 288 -1.50 -14.15 0.45
N GLN A 289 -2.62 -13.60 0.94
CA GLN A 289 -3.30 -12.48 0.28
C GLN A 289 -3.34 -11.28 1.23
N VAL A 290 -3.12 -10.10 0.65
CA VAL A 290 -3.21 -8.81 1.36
C VAL A 290 -4.34 -8.00 0.78
N VAL A 291 -5.31 -7.63 1.62
CA VAL A 291 -6.52 -6.90 1.24
C VAL A 291 -6.59 -5.63 2.05
N GLY A 292 -6.62 -4.47 1.39
CA GLY A 292 -6.61 -3.20 2.11
C GLY A 292 -7.48 -2.12 1.50
N SER A 293 -7.87 -1.20 2.38
CA SER A 293 -8.59 0.04 2.09
C SER A 293 -7.95 1.18 2.88
N SER A 294 -6.74 1.57 2.47
CA SER A 294 -5.97 2.59 3.19
C SER A 294 -6.41 4.01 2.79
N PRO A 295 -6.67 4.87 3.76
CA PRO A 295 -6.99 6.27 3.47
C PRO A 295 -5.73 7.12 3.26
N GLU A 296 -4.54 6.63 3.61
CA GLU A 296 -3.37 7.47 3.82
C GLU A 296 -2.16 7.01 3.01
N ILE A 297 -1.56 7.97 2.33
CA ILE A 297 -0.27 7.81 1.65
C ILE A 297 0.85 7.71 2.69
N LEU A 298 1.82 6.79 2.49
CA LEU A 298 3.08 6.87 3.20
C LEU A 298 3.96 7.95 2.56
N ALA A 299 4.29 7.77 1.29
CA ALA A 299 5.03 8.74 0.49
C ALA A 299 4.78 8.50 -1.00
N ARG A 300 4.81 9.58 -1.77
CA ARG A 300 4.82 9.58 -3.23
C ARG A 300 6.06 10.29 -3.73
N LEU A 301 6.70 9.72 -4.72
CA LEU A 301 7.70 10.38 -5.54
C LEU A 301 7.18 10.42 -6.97
N ARG A 302 7.00 11.61 -7.53
CA ARG A 302 6.56 11.80 -8.90
C ARG A 302 7.26 12.99 -9.52
N ASP A 303 7.87 12.79 -10.67
CA ASP A 303 8.60 13.84 -11.40
C ASP A 303 9.60 14.59 -10.50
N GLY A 304 10.30 13.86 -9.62
CA GLY A 304 11.27 14.39 -8.67
C GLY A 304 10.67 15.13 -7.46
N ILE A 305 9.34 15.14 -7.30
CA ILE A 305 8.67 15.75 -6.14
C ILE A 305 8.28 14.66 -5.15
N VAL A 306 8.78 14.78 -3.94
CA VAL A 306 8.35 13.98 -2.78
C VAL A 306 7.12 14.61 -2.17
N THR A 307 6.10 13.81 -1.90
CA THR A 307 4.84 14.23 -1.26
C THR A 307 4.50 13.33 -0.11
N VAL A 308 4.16 13.90 1.04
CA VAL A 308 3.47 13.23 2.15
C VAL A 308 2.19 13.98 2.49
N ARG A 309 1.16 13.28 2.95
CA ARG A 309 -0.13 13.89 3.26
C ARG A 309 -0.63 13.43 4.62
N PRO A 310 -0.20 14.11 5.70
CA PRO A 310 -0.68 13.80 7.04
C PRO A 310 -2.20 13.99 7.13
N ILE A 311 -2.85 13.02 7.76
CA ILE A 311 -4.28 12.98 8.02
C ILE A 311 -4.48 12.87 9.52
N ALA A 312 -5.26 13.76 10.10
CA ALA A 312 -5.64 13.71 11.51
C ALA A 312 -7.06 14.24 11.71
N GLY A 313 -7.58 14.05 12.89
CA GLY A 313 -8.92 14.47 13.23
C GLY A 313 -10.00 13.68 12.48
N THR A 314 -11.07 13.35 13.18
CA THR A 314 -12.14 12.56 12.57
C THR A 314 -13.48 13.05 13.08
N ARG A 315 -14.42 13.26 12.16
CA ARG A 315 -15.85 13.40 12.48
C ARG A 315 -16.67 12.51 11.54
N PRO A 316 -17.80 11.96 12.01
CA PRO A 316 -18.73 11.25 11.13
C PRO A 316 -19.30 12.20 10.09
N ARG A 317 -19.81 11.63 8.98
CA ARG A 317 -20.58 12.40 8.00
C ARG A 317 -21.93 12.82 8.58
N GLY A 318 -22.35 14.03 8.29
CA GLY A 318 -23.67 14.53 8.66
C GLY A 318 -24.77 13.89 7.84
N ALA A 319 -25.91 13.64 8.47
CA ALA A 319 -27.09 13.07 7.79
C ALA A 319 -27.70 14.05 6.74
N THR A 320 -27.43 15.34 6.86
CA THR A 320 -27.81 16.38 5.89
C THR A 320 -26.59 17.24 5.55
N PRO A 321 -26.60 17.96 4.42
CA PRO A 321 -25.49 18.87 4.06
C PRO A 321 -25.18 19.92 5.15
N GLU A 322 -26.21 20.43 5.84
CA GLU A 322 -26.08 21.42 6.90
C GLU A 322 -25.37 20.82 8.13
N LEU A 323 -25.76 19.62 8.54
CA LEU A 323 -25.10 18.89 9.64
C LEU A 323 -23.67 18.52 9.26
N ASP A 324 -23.43 18.10 8.01
CA ASP A 324 -22.09 17.77 7.51
C ASP A 324 -21.18 19.01 7.58
N LYS A 325 -21.72 20.17 7.20
CA LYS A 325 -20.99 21.45 7.31
C LYS A 325 -20.76 21.89 8.76
N ALA A 326 -21.71 21.64 9.66
CA ALA A 326 -21.56 21.95 11.07
C ALA A 326 -20.44 21.08 11.71
N LEU A 327 -20.38 19.79 11.39
CA LEU A 327 -19.32 18.88 11.84
C LEU A 327 -17.95 19.26 11.28
N GLU A 328 -17.87 19.77 10.05
CA GLU A 328 -16.64 20.33 9.49
C GLU A 328 -16.15 21.52 10.31
N VAL A 329 -17.04 22.47 10.61
CA VAL A 329 -16.71 23.66 11.41
C VAL A 329 -16.25 23.26 12.82
N GLU A 330 -16.94 22.31 13.44
CA GLU A 330 -16.59 21.77 14.75
C GLU A 330 -15.19 21.16 14.72
N LEU A 331 -14.91 20.29 13.71
CA LEU A 331 -13.61 19.62 13.57
C LEU A 331 -12.47 20.63 13.39
N LEU A 332 -12.65 21.63 12.54
CA LEU A 332 -11.64 22.67 12.32
C LEU A 332 -11.45 23.62 13.51
N ALA A 333 -12.44 23.71 14.41
CA ALA A 333 -12.36 24.52 15.60
C ALA A 333 -11.80 23.77 16.81
N ASP A 334 -11.73 22.44 16.75
CA ASP A 334 -11.26 21.60 17.88
C ASP A 334 -9.76 21.80 18.15
N PRO A 335 -9.37 22.35 19.33
CA PRO A 335 -7.97 22.64 19.62
C PRO A 335 -7.08 21.39 19.69
N LYS A 336 -7.62 20.25 20.17
CA LYS A 336 -6.89 18.99 20.29
C LYS A 336 -6.57 18.43 18.92
N GLU A 337 -7.58 18.31 18.05
CA GLU A 337 -7.42 17.80 16.69
C GLU A 337 -6.46 18.69 15.87
N ARG A 338 -6.53 20.00 16.04
CA ARG A 338 -5.61 20.94 15.40
C ARG A 338 -4.17 20.78 15.90
N ALA A 339 -3.96 20.60 17.20
CA ALA A 339 -2.64 20.42 17.80
C ALA A 339 -1.99 19.12 17.29
N GLU A 340 -2.76 18.03 17.25
CA GLU A 340 -2.31 16.76 16.69
C GLU A 340 -1.95 16.91 15.21
N HIS A 341 -2.79 17.57 14.42
CA HIS A 341 -2.54 17.79 13.00
C HIS A 341 -1.28 18.63 12.74
N VAL A 342 -1.04 19.69 13.53
CA VAL A 342 0.20 20.49 13.44
C VAL A 342 1.43 19.61 13.72
N MET A 343 1.35 18.73 14.73
CA MET A 343 2.44 17.79 15.05
C MET A 343 2.74 16.88 13.86
N LEU A 344 1.72 16.36 13.18
CA LEU A 344 1.90 15.50 12.00
C LEU A 344 2.44 16.27 10.79
N ILE A 345 2.03 17.53 10.60
CA ILE A 345 2.60 18.41 9.57
C ILE A 345 4.10 18.63 9.84
N ASP A 346 4.48 18.94 11.07
CA ASP A 346 5.89 19.17 11.42
C ASP A 346 6.73 17.90 11.27
N LEU A 347 6.19 16.74 11.60
CA LEU A 347 6.82 15.46 11.33
C LEU A 347 7.02 15.25 9.82
N GLY A 348 5.98 15.49 9.01
CA GLY A 348 6.06 15.39 7.55
C GLY A 348 7.09 16.37 6.96
N ARG A 349 7.16 17.59 7.47
CA ARG A 349 8.20 18.57 7.07
C ARG A 349 9.61 18.09 7.40
N ASN A 350 9.79 17.52 8.58
CA ASN A 350 11.07 16.94 8.98
C ASN A 350 11.44 15.76 8.08
N ASP A 351 10.51 14.84 7.85
CA ASP A 351 10.73 13.65 7.03
C ASP A 351 11.10 14.03 5.58
N VAL A 352 10.30 14.88 4.93
CA VAL A 352 10.59 15.39 3.57
C VAL A 352 11.90 16.20 3.55
N GLY A 353 12.16 17.01 4.58
CA GLY A 353 13.36 17.86 4.67
C GLY A 353 14.67 17.07 4.67
N ARG A 354 14.66 15.82 5.14
CA ARG A 354 15.86 14.94 5.12
C ARG A 354 16.33 14.63 3.70
N VAL A 355 15.43 14.54 2.74
CA VAL A 355 15.71 14.15 1.35
C VAL A 355 15.49 15.25 0.32
N ALA A 356 14.85 16.34 0.68
CA ALA A 356 14.54 17.44 -0.23
C ALA A 356 15.69 18.42 -0.37
N GLU A 357 15.82 19.04 -1.55
CA GLU A 357 16.71 20.17 -1.78
C GLU A 357 16.42 21.29 -0.76
N PRO A 358 17.44 21.94 -0.20
CA PRO A 358 17.25 23.03 0.76
C PRO A 358 16.35 24.13 0.23
N GLY A 359 15.38 24.57 1.03
CA GLY A 359 14.43 25.63 0.68
C GLY A 359 13.28 25.21 -0.24
N THR A 360 13.17 23.93 -0.62
CA THR A 360 12.08 23.45 -1.47
C THR A 360 10.91 22.83 -0.70
N VAL A 361 11.08 22.55 0.60
CA VAL A 361 10.02 22.01 1.44
C VAL A 361 8.90 23.03 1.59
N LYS A 362 7.69 22.65 1.21
CA LYS A 362 6.51 23.50 1.26
C LYS A 362 5.36 22.74 1.92
N VAL A 363 4.58 23.45 2.72
CA VAL A 363 3.27 23.00 3.14
C VAL A 363 2.26 23.66 2.19
N GLY A 364 1.69 22.85 1.31
CA GLY A 364 0.75 23.31 0.28
C GLY A 364 -0.65 23.51 0.86
N GLU A 365 -1.55 22.57 0.61
CA GLU A 365 -2.87 22.57 1.22
C GLU A 365 -2.74 22.37 2.74
N GLN A 366 -3.41 23.19 3.53
CA GLN A 366 -3.35 23.14 4.99
C GLN A 366 -4.74 23.11 5.58
N PHE A 367 -4.98 22.18 6.50
CA PHE A 367 -6.25 22.04 7.22
C PHE A 367 -7.47 21.93 6.29
N VAL A 368 -7.30 21.24 5.17
CA VAL A 368 -8.39 20.96 4.23
C VAL A 368 -9.22 19.80 4.75
N ILE A 369 -10.56 19.92 4.66
CA ILE A 369 -11.44 18.81 4.98
C ILE A 369 -11.61 17.91 3.76
N GLU A 370 -11.17 16.67 3.90
CA GLU A 370 -11.51 15.61 2.96
C GLU A 370 -12.65 14.76 3.49
N ARG A 371 -13.63 14.55 2.63
CA ARG A 371 -14.84 13.77 2.94
C ARG A 371 -14.74 12.40 2.32
N TYR A 372 -14.87 11.40 3.18
CA TYR A 372 -14.97 10.01 2.80
C TYR A 372 -16.41 9.51 2.99
N SER A 373 -16.70 8.27 2.64
CA SER A 373 -18.04 7.69 2.70
C SER A 373 -18.73 7.83 4.08
N HIS A 374 -17.99 7.65 5.16
CA HIS A 374 -18.55 7.61 6.52
C HIS A 374 -17.95 8.66 7.49
N VAL A 375 -16.82 9.22 7.13
CA VAL A 375 -16.07 10.15 7.99
C VAL A 375 -15.52 11.31 7.16
N MET A 376 -15.12 12.38 7.84
CA MET A 376 -14.30 13.46 7.30
C MET A 376 -13.04 13.62 8.16
N HIS A 377 -11.95 14.06 7.52
CA HIS A 377 -10.66 14.26 8.15
C HIS A 377 -10.07 15.63 7.83
N ILE A 378 -9.18 16.12 8.69
CA ILE A 378 -8.29 17.23 8.37
C ILE A 378 -7.08 16.67 7.62
N VAL A 379 -6.77 17.23 6.48
CA VAL A 379 -5.64 16.82 5.63
C VAL A 379 -4.78 18.05 5.33
N SER A 380 -3.47 17.82 5.29
CA SER A 380 -2.51 18.79 4.77
C SER A 380 -1.52 18.10 3.84
N GLU A 381 -0.85 18.88 2.98
CA GLU A 381 0.12 18.34 2.04
C GLU A 381 1.49 18.96 2.28
N VAL A 382 2.52 18.13 2.37
CA VAL A 382 3.92 18.56 2.45
C VAL A 382 4.66 18.02 1.24
N THR A 383 5.31 18.89 0.51
CA THR A 383 6.08 18.55 -0.68
C THR A 383 7.52 19.05 -0.59
N GLY A 384 8.41 18.43 -1.38
CA GLY A 384 9.79 18.90 -1.54
C GLY A 384 10.40 18.30 -2.80
N THR A 385 11.33 19.03 -3.43
CA THR A 385 12.09 18.52 -4.57
C THR A 385 13.16 17.55 -4.07
N LEU A 386 13.17 16.33 -4.57
CA LEU A 386 14.18 15.33 -4.18
C LEU A 386 15.57 15.79 -4.56
N LYS A 387 16.55 15.64 -3.66
CA LYS A 387 17.97 15.92 -3.95
C LYS A 387 18.49 15.04 -5.09
N ALA A 388 19.33 15.62 -5.93
CA ALA A 388 19.96 14.87 -7.01
C ALA A 388 20.75 13.66 -6.48
N GLY A 389 20.62 12.53 -7.17
CA GLY A 389 21.27 11.27 -6.80
C GLY A 389 20.55 10.42 -5.77
N LEU A 390 19.50 10.94 -5.12
CA LEU A 390 18.63 10.15 -4.25
C LEU A 390 17.54 9.43 -5.05
N SER A 391 16.97 8.41 -4.44
CA SER A 391 15.93 7.55 -5.00
C SER A 391 14.76 7.40 -4.04
N TYR A 392 13.75 6.62 -4.45
CA TYR A 392 12.63 6.29 -3.56
C TYR A 392 13.06 5.50 -2.31
N SER A 393 14.13 4.72 -2.38
CA SER A 393 14.69 4.05 -1.19
C SER A 393 15.14 5.04 -0.12
N ASP A 394 15.65 6.21 -0.51
CA ASP A 394 16.03 7.28 0.42
C ASP A 394 14.77 7.98 0.99
N VAL A 395 13.74 8.16 0.15
CA VAL A 395 12.44 8.67 0.61
C VAL A 395 11.85 7.72 1.66
N MET A 396 11.87 6.41 1.40
CA MET A 396 11.45 5.39 2.38
C MET A 396 12.21 5.54 3.71
N ARG A 397 13.54 5.66 3.68
CA ARG A 397 14.34 5.86 4.91
C ARG A 397 13.94 7.10 5.69
N ALA A 398 13.55 8.15 5.00
CA ALA A 398 13.19 9.41 5.64
C ALA A 398 11.78 9.39 6.25
N THR A 399 10.84 8.70 5.61
CA THR A 399 9.40 8.76 5.95
C THR A 399 8.90 7.56 6.75
N PHE A 400 9.56 6.41 6.66
CA PHE A 400 9.11 5.15 7.24
C PHE A 400 9.47 4.97 8.72
N PRO A 401 8.58 4.35 9.53
CA PRO A 401 7.17 4.26 9.26
C PRO A 401 6.47 5.60 9.48
N ALA A 402 5.23 5.73 9.00
CA ALA A 402 4.46 6.95 9.17
C ALA A 402 4.23 7.30 10.64
N GLY A 403 4.15 8.60 10.94
CA GLY A 403 3.84 9.08 12.29
C GLY A 403 2.50 8.59 12.82
N THR A 404 1.51 8.51 11.95
CA THR A 404 0.15 7.99 12.23
C THR A 404 0.12 6.59 12.84
N VAL A 405 1.15 5.78 12.63
CA VAL A 405 1.26 4.40 13.13
C VAL A 405 2.44 4.16 14.07
N SER A 406 3.19 5.21 14.41
CA SER A 406 4.33 5.14 15.32
C SER A 406 4.17 6.05 16.54
N GLY A 407 4.33 7.35 16.37
CA GLY A 407 4.23 8.35 17.42
C GLY A 407 5.31 9.42 17.33
N ALA A 408 5.42 10.24 18.36
CA ALA A 408 6.33 11.37 18.41
C ALA A 408 7.00 11.50 19.82
N PRO A 409 8.33 11.63 19.90
CA PRO A 409 9.33 11.47 18.84
C PRO A 409 9.37 10.05 18.27
N LYS A 410 9.53 9.93 16.95
CA LYS A 410 9.35 8.66 16.18
C LYS A 410 10.17 7.50 16.76
N ILE A 411 11.46 7.67 16.93
CA ILE A 411 12.36 6.57 17.34
C ILE A 411 11.99 6.05 18.73
N ARG A 412 11.78 6.94 19.69
CA ARG A 412 11.39 6.53 21.04
C ARG A 412 10.01 5.85 21.07
N ALA A 413 9.06 6.33 20.28
CA ALA A 413 7.76 5.66 20.14
C ALA A 413 7.90 4.24 19.57
N LEU A 414 8.79 4.03 18.61
CA LEU A 414 9.07 2.70 18.04
C LEU A 414 9.72 1.73 19.05
N GLU A 415 10.63 2.23 19.90
CA GLU A 415 11.19 1.44 21.01
C GLU A 415 10.09 0.97 21.96
N ILE A 416 9.17 1.88 22.32
CA ILE A 416 8.04 1.58 23.21
C ILE A 416 7.06 0.60 22.56
N ILE A 417 6.72 0.77 21.28
CA ILE A 417 5.90 -0.19 20.52
C ILE A 417 6.53 -1.58 20.57
N ARG A 418 7.84 -1.64 20.34
CA ARG A 418 8.57 -2.89 20.40
C ARG A 418 8.54 -3.53 21.78
N GLU A 419 8.60 -2.75 22.85
CA GLU A 419 8.49 -3.24 24.22
C GLU A 419 7.09 -3.80 24.52
N LEU A 420 6.04 -3.07 24.12
CA LEU A 420 4.67 -3.31 24.57
C LEU A 420 3.89 -4.32 23.72
N GLU A 421 4.16 -4.45 22.42
CA GLU A 421 3.43 -5.37 21.56
C GLU A 421 3.99 -6.80 21.63
N PRO A 422 3.14 -7.85 21.70
CA PRO A 422 3.56 -9.22 21.90
C PRO A 422 4.06 -9.92 20.63
N VAL A 423 3.70 -9.42 19.44
CA VAL A 423 3.98 -10.02 18.13
C VAL A 423 4.58 -9.01 17.15
N LYS A 424 5.26 -9.48 16.10
CA LYS A 424 5.68 -8.62 14.98
C LYS A 424 4.47 -8.05 14.24
N ARG A 425 4.60 -6.83 13.71
CA ARG A 425 3.54 -6.17 12.93
C ARG A 425 3.41 -6.71 11.51
N ASN A 426 4.49 -7.20 10.92
CA ASN A 426 4.54 -7.69 9.54
C ASN A 426 4.06 -6.64 8.53
N VAL A 427 3.04 -6.94 7.72
CA VAL A 427 2.51 -5.99 6.72
C VAL A 427 1.87 -4.76 7.36
N TYR A 428 1.21 -4.92 8.51
CA TYR A 428 0.55 -3.80 9.20
C TYR A 428 1.52 -2.69 9.57
N SER A 429 1.12 -1.44 9.36
CA SER A 429 1.94 -0.23 9.56
C SER A 429 3.16 -0.11 8.62
N GLY A 430 3.30 -1.03 7.69
CA GLY A 430 4.26 -0.96 6.60
C GLY A 430 3.77 -0.10 5.44
N ALA A 431 4.30 -0.34 4.24
CA ALA A 431 3.93 0.33 3.02
C ALA A 431 3.49 -0.67 1.95
N VAL A 432 2.43 -0.35 1.20
CA VAL A 432 1.94 -1.13 0.05
C VAL A 432 1.86 -0.22 -1.16
N GLY A 433 2.42 -0.65 -2.28
CA GLY A 433 2.37 0.15 -3.50
C GLY A 433 3.35 -0.30 -4.56
N TYR A 434 3.88 0.65 -5.31
CA TYR A 434 4.77 0.38 -6.43
C TYR A 434 5.93 1.38 -6.54
N ILE A 435 6.99 0.92 -7.21
CA ILE A 435 8.12 1.73 -7.70
C ILE A 435 8.20 1.49 -9.19
N GLY A 436 7.90 2.51 -10.00
CA GLY A 436 7.91 2.44 -11.47
C GLY A 436 9.32 2.37 -12.06
N TRP A 437 9.41 2.02 -13.31
CA TRP A 437 10.68 1.94 -14.05
C TRP A 437 11.47 3.25 -14.03
N ASN A 438 10.77 4.39 -14.12
CA ASN A 438 11.35 5.73 -14.10
C ASN A 438 11.81 6.20 -12.69
N GLY A 439 11.55 5.39 -11.65
CA GLY A 439 11.84 5.72 -10.26
C GLY A 439 10.71 6.46 -9.53
N ASP A 440 9.66 6.86 -10.21
CA ASP A 440 8.44 7.34 -9.54
C ASP A 440 7.84 6.21 -8.68
N ALA A 441 7.26 6.59 -7.56
CA ALA A 441 6.68 5.63 -6.64
C ALA A 441 5.44 6.19 -5.95
N ASP A 442 4.54 5.31 -5.59
CA ASP A 442 3.35 5.65 -4.81
C ASP A 442 3.06 4.52 -3.84
N THR A 443 3.09 4.81 -2.54
CA THR A 443 2.84 3.82 -1.49
C THR A 443 1.88 4.34 -0.45
N ALA A 444 0.94 3.50 -0.05
CA ALA A 444 0.03 3.73 1.05
C ALA A 444 0.58 3.12 2.35
N ILE A 445 0.20 3.69 3.49
CA ILE A 445 0.42 3.04 4.78
C ILE A 445 -0.48 1.80 4.84
N ALA A 446 0.07 0.66 5.23
CA ALA A 446 -0.70 -0.58 5.37
C ALA A 446 -1.56 -0.57 6.65
N ILE A 447 -2.64 0.19 6.63
CA ILE A 447 -3.69 0.25 7.64
C ILE A 447 -5.04 -0.10 7.01
N ARG A 448 -6.03 -0.44 7.83
CA ARG A 448 -7.31 -0.97 7.31
C ARG A 448 -7.07 -2.16 6.36
N THR A 449 -6.16 -3.03 6.77
CA THR A 449 -5.59 -4.09 5.94
C THR A 449 -5.77 -5.43 6.64
N ALA A 450 -6.20 -6.41 5.87
CA ALA A 450 -6.24 -7.81 6.28
C ALA A 450 -5.13 -8.59 5.58
N VAL A 451 -4.53 -9.53 6.29
CA VAL A 451 -3.65 -10.58 5.74
C VAL A 451 -4.38 -11.90 5.88
N ILE A 452 -4.46 -12.65 4.79
CA ILE A 452 -5.15 -13.94 4.74
C ILE A 452 -4.14 -15.00 4.37
N GLN A 453 -3.96 -15.98 5.24
CA GLN A 453 -3.08 -17.13 5.00
C GLN A 453 -3.39 -18.30 5.95
N ASP A 454 -3.04 -19.50 5.56
CA ASP A 454 -3.14 -20.71 6.37
C ASP A 454 -4.52 -20.95 7.00
N GLY A 455 -5.61 -20.52 6.29
CA GLY A 455 -6.98 -20.67 6.75
C GLY A 455 -7.42 -19.66 7.81
N TYR A 456 -6.64 -18.61 8.05
CA TYR A 456 -6.96 -17.50 8.94
C TYR A 456 -6.94 -16.16 8.21
N LEU A 457 -7.72 -15.23 8.75
CA LEU A 457 -7.66 -13.82 8.37
C LEU A 457 -7.24 -13.02 9.59
N TYR A 458 -6.28 -12.14 9.38
CA TYR A 458 -5.68 -11.27 10.40
C TYR A 458 -5.98 -9.81 10.10
N VAL A 459 -6.42 -9.07 11.09
CA VAL A 459 -6.59 -7.61 11.06
C VAL A 459 -5.80 -7.02 12.19
N GLN A 460 -5.07 -5.92 11.96
CA GLN A 460 -4.38 -5.22 13.03
C GLN A 460 -4.80 -3.75 13.04
N ALA A 461 -4.97 -3.20 14.23
CA ALA A 461 -5.38 -1.82 14.42
C ALA A 461 -4.76 -1.24 15.71
N GLY A 462 -4.39 0.04 15.66
CA GLY A 462 -3.80 0.77 16.78
C GLY A 462 -4.51 2.10 17.07
N GLY A 463 -4.37 2.58 18.30
CA GLY A 463 -4.85 3.87 18.77
C GLY A 463 -3.71 4.75 19.27
N GLY A 464 -3.85 6.06 19.12
CA GLY A 464 -2.84 7.04 19.51
C GLY A 464 -2.95 7.39 21.00
N VAL A 465 -2.13 6.78 21.85
CA VAL A 465 -2.11 7.04 23.29
C VAL A 465 -1.36 8.32 23.61
N VAL A 466 -2.05 9.22 24.31
CA VAL A 466 -1.56 10.49 24.82
C VAL A 466 -1.76 10.58 26.35
N TYR A 467 -1.42 11.71 26.95
CA TYR A 467 -1.45 11.91 28.41
C TYR A 467 -2.82 11.60 29.05
N ASP A 468 -3.89 12.02 28.43
CA ASP A 468 -5.28 11.93 28.92
C ASP A 468 -6.10 10.80 28.29
N SER A 469 -5.46 9.87 27.60
CA SER A 469 -6.14 8.70 26.99
C SER A 469 -6.84 7.85 28.05
N ASP A 470 -8.06 7.42 27.74
CA ASP A 470 -8.80 6.45 28.54
C ASP A 470 -8.60 5.04 27.99
N PRO A 471 -8.16 4.06 28.80
CA PRO A 471 -7.86 2.70 28.30
C PRO A 471 -9.04 2.01 27.61
N ASP A 472 -10.28 2.22 28.08
CA ASP A 472 -11.46 1.65 27.45
C ASP A 472 -11.77 2.32 26.10
N ALA A 473 -11.61 3.64 26.03
CA ALA A 473 -11.78 4.39 24.80
C ALA A 473 -10.75 3.96 23.73
N GLU A 474 -9.48 3.80 24.13
CA GLU A 474 -8.41 3.34 23.22
C GLU A 474 -8.65 1.91 22.72
N TRP A 475 -9.08 0.99 23.59
CA TRP A 475 -9.52 -0.34 23.18
C TRP A 475 -10.64 -0.25 22.14
N GLN A 476 -11.68 0.53 22.43
CA GLN A 476 -12.82 0.69 21.54
C GLN A 476 -12.43 1.33 20.20
N GLU A 477 -11.46 2.24 20.22
CA GLU A 477 -10.94 2.87 19.00
C GLU A 477 -10.29 1.83 18.08
N THR A 478 -9.48 0.91 18.62
CA THR A 478 -8.88 -0.16 17.79
C THR A 478 -9.95 -1.07 17.18
N MET A 479 -11.00 -1.41 17.95
CA MET A 479 -12.13 -2.20 17.43
C MET A 479 -12.89 -1.43 16.35
N ASN A 480 -13.14 -0.13 16.55
CA ASN A 480 -13.81 0.72 15.55
C ASN A 480 -13.00 0.81 14.26
N LYS A 481 -11.66 0.90 14.35
CA LYS A 481 -10.76 0.91 13.20
C LYS A 481 -10.75 -0.42 12.43
N GLY A 482 -10.99 -1.54 13.10
CA GLY A 482 -11.15 -2.87 12.47
C GLY A 482 -12.52 -3.13 11.86
N ARG A 483 -13.56 -2.41 12.30
CA ARG A 483 -14.97 -2.78 12.06
C ARG A 483 -15.37 -2.86 10.58
N ALA A 484 -14.83 -2.01 9.71
CA ALA A 484 -15.11 -2.11 8.28
C ALA A 484 -14.61 -3.45 7.70
N LEU A 485 -13.44 -3.91 8.14
CA LEU A 485 -12.90 -5.22 7.77
C LEU A 485 -13.72 -6.35 8.38
N PHE A 486 -14.10 -6.28 9.65
CA PHE A 486 -14.95 -7.32 10.27
C PHE A 486 -16.26 -7.52 9.50
N ARG A 487 -16.91 -6.42 9.12
CA ARG A 487 -18.13 -6.45 8.30
C ARG A 487 -17.90 -7.02 6.90
N ALA A 488 -16.78 -6.65 6.27
CA ALA A 488 -16.41 -7.17 4.95
C ALA A 488 -16.15 -8.69 5.00
N VAL A 489 -15.49 -9.17 6.05
CA VAL A 489 -15.24 -10.59 6.31
C VAL A 489 -16.54 -11.34 6.54
N ALA A 490 -17.42 -10.81 7.40
CA ALA A 490 -18.73 -11.38 7.66
C ALA A 490 -19.58 -11.50 6.39
N GLN A 491 -19.55 -10.47 5.54
CA GLN A 491 -20.27 -10.46 4.27
C GLN A 491 -19.69 -11.47 3.28
N ALA A 492 -18.35 -11.52 3.16
CA ALA A 492 -17.66 -12.49 2.30
C ALA A 492 -17.93 -13.94 2.72
N ALA A 493 -18.00 -14.21 4.03
CA ALA A 493 -18.31 -15.54 4.57
C ALA A 493 -19.74 -16.01 4.26
N LYS A 494 -20.70 -15.08 4.22
CA LYS A 494 -22.10 -15.37 3.88
C LYS A 494 -22.34 -15.57 2.37
N GLY A 495 -21.36 -15.24 1.56
CA GLY A 495 -21.47 -15.17 0.10
C GLY A 495 -21.98 -13.80 -0.38
N LEU A 496 -21.42 -13.31 -1.51
CA LEU A 496 -21.74 -12.01 -2.14
C LEU A 496 -22.73 -12.21 -3.28
#